data_c8d7eddcdb931325982e6f17ac9c09d6
#
_entry.id   c8d7eddcdb931325982e6f17ac9c09d6
#
_cell.length_a   1.000
_cell.length_b   1.000
_cell.length_c   1.000
_cell.angle_alpha   90.00
_cell.angle_beta   90.00
_cell.angle_gamma   90.00
#
_symmetry.space_group_name_H-M   'P 1'
#
loop_
_entity.id
_entity.type
_entity.pdbx_description
1 polymer ?
#
loop_
_entity_poly.entity_id
_entity_poly.type
_entity_poly.pdbx_seq_one_letter_code
_entity_poly.pdbx_strand_id
1 'polypeptide(L)'
;MADRYKEIKENICRFSKEDSEVKAVIAIGSTTRESVKADEYSDLDLIIVTDNPTSWYSGEYPKLLGEISIEFVEPTLGNGKEYRAIYDEDKDVDMIIFTPEQFTEAVKNGTAGWVMNRGYVFLCDKAGFSELVREHVKPSVSSPQISELEYLNLTNDFYFHNIWAAKKLLRGELWSAKMCVDAYLKKYLLKMIELYCYKKDGRDVWHDGRFIDRWADDWILEKLKVCFAHYEKNDTGNALTSTHELFKKLAADVADMNGYFYPQKAENTASEFLKRL
;
A
#
# COMPACT_ATOMS: atom_id res chain seq x y z
N MET A 1 17.50 20.81 1.15
CA MET A 1 16.27 21.47 1.59
C MET A 1 16.22 21.47 3.10
N ALA A 2 15.63 22.48 3.74
CA ALA A 2 15.37 22.42 5.18
C ALA A 2 14.34 21.32 5.47
N ASP A 3 14.49 20.61 6.59
CA ASP A 3 13.52 19.60 7.03
C ASP A 3 12.21 20.31 7.43
N ARG A 4 11.15 20.18 6.62
CA ARG A 4 9.85 20.83 6.85
C ARG A 4 9.17 20.36 8.14
N TYR A 5 9.50 19.16 8.61
CA TYR A 5 8.97 18.56 9.84
C TYR A 5 9.87 18.78 11.07
N LYS A 6 10.89 19.63 10.95
CA LYS A 6 11.86 19.84 12.03
C LYS A 6 11.21 20.21 13.36
N GLU A 7 10.28 21.15 13.34
CA GLU A 7 9.58 21.63 14.54
C GLU A 7 8.73 20.51 15.18
N ILE A 8 7.96 19.78 14.40
CA ILE A 8 7.16 18.65 14.88
C ILE A 8 8.07 17.56 15.49
N LYS A 9 9.19 17.24 14.82
CA LYS A 9 10.19 16.30 15.35
C LYS A 9 10.83 16.77 16.65
N GLU A 10 11.14 18.04 16.75
CA GLU A 10 11.68 18.64 17.99
C GLU A 10 10.64 18.61 19.10
N ASN A 11 9.37 18.95 18.82
CA ASN A 11 8.28 18.93 19.78
C ASN A 11 8.02 17.50 20.29
N ILE A 12 7.91 16.51 19.40
CA ILE A 12 7.70 15.12 19.82
C ILE A 12 8.90 14.57 20.60
N CYS A 13 10.12 14.92 20.24
CA CYS A 13 11.32 14.51 20.98
C CYS A 13 11.35 15.13 22.39
N ARG A 14 10.96 16.39 22.53
CA ARG A 14 10.86 17.07 23.82
C ARG A 14 9.78 16.44 24.69
N PHE A 15 8.55 16.32 24.15
CA PHE A 15 7.43 15.70 24.83
C PHE A 15 7.77 14.27 25.27
N SER A 16 8.34 13.45 24.39
CA SER A 16 8.68 12.06 24.70
C SER A 16 9.75 11.92 25.80
N LYS A 17 10.62 12.91 26.01
CA LYS A 17 11.60 12.88 27.11
C LYS A 17 10.95 13.12 28.46
N GLU A 18 9.94 13.97 28.52
CA GLU A 18 9.25 14.38 29.73
C GLU A 18 8.15 13.41 30.16
N ASP A 19 7.44 12.84 29.16
CA ASP A 19 6.33 11.91 29.39
C ASP A 19 6.86 10.48 29.66
N SER A 20 6.47 9.89 30.81
CA SER A 20 6.93 8.53 31.18
C SER A 20 6.25 7.40 30.42
N GLU A 21 5.12 7.63 29.80
CA GLU A 21 4.31 6.62 29.10
C GLU A 21 4.84 6.36 27.70
N VAL A 22 5.43 7.35 27.02
CA VAL A 22 6.08 7.15 25.72
C VAL A 22 7.39 6.40 25.90
N LYS A 23 7.51 5.23 25.25
CA LYS A 23 8.70 4.35 25.32
C LYS A 23 9.62 4.53 24.14
N ALA A 24 9.07 4.74 22.92
CA ALA A 24 9.86 5.03 21.74
C ALA A 24 9.06 5.85 20.72
N VAL A 25 9.79 6.61 19.91
CA VAL A 25 9.30 7.31 18.72
C VAL A 25 10.25 6.98 17.57
N ILE A 26 9.71 6.46 16.49
CA ILE A 26 10.50 5.99 15.35
C ILE A 26 9.96 6.65 14.09
N ALA A 27 10.81 7.39 13.39
CA ALA A 27 10.48 7.86 12.04
C ALA A 27 10.70 6.72 11.05
N ILE A 28 9.80 6.59 10.08
CA ILE A 28 9.84 5.61 9.00
C ILE A 28 9.53 6.30 7.65
N GLY A 29 9.32 5.54 6.61
CA GLY A 29 8.79 6.03 5.33
C GLY A 29 9.75 6.92 4.55
N SER A 30 9.20 7.93 3.89
CA SER A 30 9.92 8.77 2.92
C SER A 30 11.10 9.54 3.51
N THR A 31 11.00 9.93 4.78
CA THR A 31 11.99 10.75 5.47
C THR A 31 13.23 9.96 5.93
N THR A 32 13.19 8.63 5.87
CA THR A 32 14.26 7.76 6.41
C THR A 32 14.91 6.85 5.37
N ARG A 33 14.28 6.67 4.21
CA ARG A 33 14.80 5.80 3.14
C ARG A 33 15.90 6.50 2.31
N GLU A 34 16.83 5.71 1.79
CA GLU A 34 17.89 6.21 0.90
C GLU A 34 17.45 6.27 -0.57
N SER A 35 16.65 5.30 -1.00
CA SER A 35 16.01 5.26 -2.32
C SER A 35 14.79 6.15 -2.35
N VAL A 36 14.60 6.95 -3.38
CA VAL A 36 13.46 7.89 -3.52
C VAL A 36 13.30 8.75 -2.26
N LYS A 37 14.19 9.72 -2.12
CA LYS A 37 14.22 10.65 -0.98
C LYS A 37 12.94 11.45 -0.88
N ALA A 38 12.62 11.88 0.34
CA ALA A 38 11.52 12.79 0.61
C ALA A 38 11.66 14.11 -0.18
N ASP A 39 10.54 14.65 -0.61
CA ASP A 39 10.39 15.94 -1.27
C ASP A 39 9.43 16.86 -0.47
N GLU A 40 9.04 17.98 -1.06
CA GLU A 40 8.15 18.95 -0.42
C GLU A 40 6.71 18.45 -0.21
N TYR A 41 6.31 17.37 -0.87
CA TYR A 41 4.98 16.75 -0.76
C TYR A 41 5.00 15.45 0.05
N SER A 42 6.14 15.10 0.62
CA SER A 42 6.27 13.90 1.42
C SER A 42 5.70 14.09 2.82
N ASP A 43 5.04 13.07 3.33
CA ASP A 43 4.53 12.90 4.68
C ASP A 43 5.63 12.66 5.72
N LEU A 44 5.27 12.74 6.99
CA LEU A 44 6.08 12.26 8.11
C LEU A 44 5.38 11.06 8.75
N ASP A 45 5.91 9.88 8.50
CA ASP A 45 5.42 8.65 9.12
C ASP A 45 6.15 8.38 10.44
N LEU A 46 5.41 8.16 11.51
CA LEU A 46 5.93 7.85 12.85
C LEU A 46 5.32 6.56 13.39
N ILE A 47 6.13 5.79 14.09
CA ILE A 47 5.67 4.75 15.00
C ILE A 47 5.85 5.28 16.42
N ILE A 48 4.77 5.26 17.21
CA ILE A 48 4.75 5.65 18.62
C ILE A 48 4.55 4.40 19.47
N VAL A 49 5.49 4.12 20.34
CA VAL A 49 5.35 3.02 21.33
C VAL A 49 5.07 3.63 22.69
N THR A 50 3.89 3.33 23.26
CA THR A 50 3.40 4.00 24.47
C THR A 50 2.54 3.09 25.35
N ASP A 51 2.58 3.32 26.67
CA ASP A 51 1.65 2.70 27.63
C ASP A 51 0.25 3.34 27.58
N ASN A 52 0.12 4.55 26.97
CA ASN A 52 -1.14 5.28 26.89
C ASN A 52 -1.56 5.57 25.43
N PRO A 53 -2.02 4.58 24.68
CA PRO A 53 -2.52 4.79 23.31
C PRO A 53 -3.75 5.72 23.24
N THR A 54 -4.53 5.78 24.30
CA THR A 54 -5.79 6.54 24.33
C THR A 54 -5.56 8.03 24.15
N SER A 55 -4.57 8.63 24.80
CA SER A 55 -4.27 10.06 24.66
C SER A 55 -3.74 10.42 23.25
N TRP A 56 -3.17 9.45 22.54
CA TRP A 56 -2.84 9.63 21.12
C TRP A 56 -4.07 9.58 20.24
N TYR A 57 -4.95 8.57 20.41
CA TYR A 57 -6.17 8.45 19.60
C TYR A 57 -7.20 9.54 19.85
N SER A 58 -7.23 10.14 21.04
CA SER A 58 -8.11 11.27 21.37
C SER A 58 -7.65 12.60 20.81
N GLY A 59 -6.44 12.66 20.25
CA GLY A 59 -5.82 13.91 19.80
C GLY A 59 -5.22 14.77 20.93
N GLU A 60 -5.26 14.30 22.19
CA GLU A 60 -4.70 15.05 23.33
C GLU A 60 -3.19 15.28 23.14
N TYR A 61 -2.42 14.21 22.90
CA TYR A 61 -0.98 14.30 22.71
C TYR A 61 -0.58 14.85 21.34
N PRO A 62 -1.22 14.45 20.21
CA PRO A 62 -0.94 15.05 18.91
C PRO A 62 -1.03 16.58 18.88
N LYS A 63 -2.01 17.19 19.59
CA LYS A 63 -2.17 18.66 19.67
C LYS A 63 -1.01 19.37 20.39
N LEU A 64 -0.19 18.67 21.15
CA LEU A 64 1.01 19.24 21.78
C LEU A 64 2.17 19.39 20.78
N LEU A 65 2.07 18.78 19.59
CA LEU A 65 3.11 18.81 18.56
C LEU A 65 3.01 20.04 17.64
N GLY A 66 1.82 20.63 17.51
CA GLY A 66 1.54 21.79 16.66
C GLY A 66 0.05 22.03 16.48
N GLU A 67 -0.31 23.02 15.67
CA GLU A 67 -1.69 23.32 15.31
C GLU A 67 -2.19 22.28 14.28
N ILE A 68 -3.35 21.66 14.55
CA ILE A 68 -3.95 20.62 13.70
C ILE A 68 -5.15 21.23 12.96
N SER A 69 -5.12 21.11 11.62
CA SER A 69 -6.22 21.53 10.73
C SER A 69 -7.20 20.42 10.43
N ILE A 70 -6.72 19.17 10.29
CA ILE A 70 -7.53 17.97 10.01
C ILE A 70 -6.97 16.82 10.83
N GLU A 71 -7.86 16.03 11.45
CA GLU A 71 -7.45 14.85 12.23
C GLU A 71 -8.47 13.72 12.10
N PHE A 72 -8.00 12.47 12.08
CA PHE A 72 -8.84 11.29 12.16
C PHE A 72 -8.04 10.06 12.58
N VAL A 73 -8.76 8.99 12.95
CA VAL A 73 -8.18 7.70 13.32
C VAL A 73 -8.71 6.63 12.38
N GLU A 74 -7.82 5.82 11.83
CA GLU A 74 -8.19 4.69 11.01
C GLU A 74 -7.52 3.38 11.45
N PRO A 75 -8.07 2.21 11.04
CA PRO A 75 -7.38 0.94 11.24
C PRO A 75 -6.11 0.86 10.39
N THR A 76 -5.05 0.26 10.95
CA THR A 76 -3.81 -0.01 10.23
C THR A 76 -3.40 -1.48 10.35
N LEU A 77 -2.23 -1.85 9.80
CA LEU A 77 -1.73 -3.22 9.80
C LEU A 77 -1.64 -3.82 11.22
N GLY A 78 -1.85 -5.13 11.32
CA GLY A 78 -1.71 -5.85 12.59
C GLY A 78 -2.81 -5.56 13.62
N ASN A 79 -4.01 -5.17 13.17
CA ASN A 79 -5.11 -4.73 14.05
C ASN A 79 -4.79 -3.48 14.89
N GLY A 80 -3.76 -2.73 14.49
CA GLY A 80 -3.41 -1.45 15.07
C GLY A 80 -4.36 -0.33 14.63
N LYS A 81 -4.12 0.84 15.17
CA LYS A 81 -4.77 2.08 14.74
C LYS A 81 -3.69 3.11 14.44
N GLU A 82 -4.01 3.97 13.51
CA GLU A 82 -3.18 5.07 13.07
C GLU A 82 -3.93 6.38 13.28
N TYR A 83 -3.28 7.33 13.92
CA TYR A 83 -3.77 8.69 14.03
C TYR A 83 -3.13 9.51 12.92
N ARG A 84 -3.93 10.13 12.09
CA ARG A 84 -3.49 10.97 10.98
C ARG A 84 -3.90 12.42 11.21
N ALA A 85 -2.98 13.33 10.92
CA ALA A 85 -3.24 14.75 11.09
C ALA A 85 -2.53 15.59 10.03
N ILE A 86 -3.19 16.69 9.64
CA ILE A 86 -2.57 17.79 8.88
C ILE A 86 -2.24 18.89 9.87
N TYR A 87 -0.95 19.19 10.02
CA TYR A 87 -0.44 20.30 10.80
C TYR A 87 -0.15 21.50 9.89
N ASP A 88 -0.35 22.71 10.43
CA ASP A 88 0.02 23.97 9.78
C ASP A 88 -0.48 24.08 8.31
N GLU A 89 -1.68 23.64 8.01
CA GLU A 89 -2.33 23.65 6.69
C GLU A 89 -1.90 22.54 5.71
N ASP A 90 -0.64 22.07 5.71
CA ASP A 90 -0.13 21.17 4.66
C ASP A 90 0.89 20.10 5.09
N LYS A 91 1.16 19.97 6.39
CA LYS A 91 2.13 18.98 6.90
C LYS A 91 1.43 17.70 7.34
N ASP A 92 1.43 16.69 6.51
CA ASP A 92 0.85 15.38 6.80
C ASP A 92 1.72 14.62 7.80
N VAL A 93 1.13 14.19 8.92
CA VAL A 93 1.79 13.36 9.92
C VAL A 93 0.93 12.15 10.24
N ASP A 94 1.48 10.98 9.98
CA ASP A 94 0.86 9.68 10.21
C ASP A 94 1.55 9.01 11.42
N MET A 95 0.76 8.64 12.44
CA MET A 95 1.26 8.08 13.68
C MET A 95 0.64 6.70 13.92
N ILE A 96 1.40 5.64 13.70
CA ILE A 96 1.02 4.27 14.06
C ILE A 96 1.29 4.08 15.54
N ILE A 97 0.26 3.82 16.34
CA ILE A 97 0.35 3.74 17.79
C ILE A 97 0.34 2.27 18.24
N PHE A 98 1.35 1.88 18.99
CA PHE A 98 1.49 0.56 19.60
C PHE A 98 1.68 0.62 21.10
N THR A 99 1.17 -0.39 21.82
CA THR A 99 1.72 -0.69 23.14
C THR A 99 3.09 -1.36 23.01
N PRO A 100 3.91 -1.39 24.07
CA PRO A 100 5.19 -2.10 24.07
C PRO A 100 5.09 -3.57 23.63
N GLU A 101 4.03 -4.26 24.07
CA GLU A 101 3.77 -5.66 23.71
C GLU A 101 3.41 -5.81 22.24
N GLN A 102 2.49 -4.97 21.74
CA GLN A 102 2.07 -4.98 20.33
C GLN A 102 3.25 -4.69 19.39
N PHE A 103 4.09 -3.71 19.73
CA PHE A 103 5.28 -3.39 18.94
C PHE A 103 6.29 -4.55 18.95
N THR A 104 6.53 -5.14 20.12
CA THR A 104 7.42 -6.30 20.24
C THR A 104 6.94 -7.47 19.39
N GLU A 105 5.63 -7.76 19.40
CA GLU A 105 5.04 -8.80 18.58
C GLU A 105 5.15 -8.47 17.10
N ALA A 106 4.82 -7.23 16.69
CA ALA A 106 4.92 -6.79 15.30
C ALA A 106 6.34 -6.86 14.73
N VAL A 107 7.35 -6.58 15.55
CA VAL A 107 8.76 -6.75 15.16
C VAL A 107 9.12 -8.22 15.01
N LYS A 108 8.76 -9.07 15.97
CA LYS A 108 9.11 -10.51 15.96
C LYS A 108 8.40 -11.30 14.88
N ASN A 109 7.15 -10.98 14.58
CA ASN A 109 6.38 -11.67 13.53
C ASN A 109 6.61 -11.09 12.12
N GLY A 110 7.43 -10.05 11.97
CA GLY A 110 7.81 -9.44 10.70
C GLY A 110 6.84 -8.35 10.20
N THR A 111 5.71 -8.10 10.87
CA THR A 111 4.75 -7.06 10.45
C THR A 111 5.38 -5.67 10.46
N ALA A 112 6.16 -5.31 11.50
CA ALA A 112 6.87 -4.03 11.55
C ALA A 112 7.94 -3.92 10.46
N GLY A 113 8.55 -5.04 10.07
CA GLY A 113 9.53 -5.10 8.97
C GLY A 113 8.95 -4.60 7.65
N TRP A 114 7.66 -4.78 7.43
CA TRP A 114 7.00 -4.37 6.19
C TRP A 114 7.08 -2.85 5.95
N VAL A 115 7.02 -2.03 6.99
CA VAL A 115 7.13 -0.57 6.92
C VAL A 115 8.52 -0.05 7.25
N MET A 116 9.35 -0.82 7.98
CA MET A 116 10.68 -0.39 8.45
C MET A 116 11.84 -0.88 7.57
N ASN A 117 11.62 -1.87 6.69
CA ASN A 117 12.68 -2.50 5.89
C ASN A 117 13.35 -1.57 4.86
N ARG A 118 12.72 -0.44 4.53
CA ARG A 118 13.26 0.59 3.63
C ARG A 118 14.01 1.72 4.35
N GLY A 119 13.99 1.73 5.68
CA GLY A 119 14.66 2.69 6.54
C GLY A 119 13.81 3.09 7.74
N TYR A 120 14.49 3.36 8.84
CA TYR A 120 13.90 3.88 10.07
C TYR A 120 14.94 4.67 10.88
N VAL A 121 14.47 5.61 11.69
CA VAL A 121 15.30 6.39 12.60
C VAL A 121 14.61 6.51 13.94
N PHE A 122 15.25 6.05 15.01
CA PHE A 122 14.77 6.28 16.38
C PHE A 122 14.97 7.75 16.75
N LEU A 123 13.88 8.49 16.93
CA LEU A 123 13.89 9.85 17.46
C LEU A 123 13.96 9.84 18.98
N CYS A 124 13.38 8.82 19.62
CA CYS A 124 13.45 8.54 21.05
C CYS A 124 13.39 7.03 21.26
N ASP A 125 14.21 6.51 22.17
CA ASP A 125 14.18 5.10 22.59
C ASP A 125 14.54 5.00 24.08
N LYS A 126 13.55 4.85 24.94
CA LYS A 126 13.75 4.74 26.40
C LYS A 126 13.68 3.30 26.89
N ALA A 127 13.22 2.38 26.05
CA ALA A 127 13.02 0.97 26.40
C ALA A 127 13.96 0.00 25.67
N GLY A 128 14.90 0.50 24.83
CA GLY A 128 15.87 -0.33 24.11
C GLY A 128 15.30 -1.08 22.91
N PHE A 129 14.21 -0.62 22.32
CA PHE A 129 13.60 -1.23 21.15
C PHE A 129 14.50 -1.21 19.91
N SER A 130 15.46 -0.30 19.84
CA SER A 130 16.42 -0.22 18.74
C SER A 130 17.25 -1.50 18.59
N GLU A 131 17.56 -2.21 19.67
CA GLU A 131 18.24 -3.50 19.61
C GLU A 131 17.35 -4.59 19.04
N LEU A 132 16.11 -4.70 19.54
CA LEU A 132 15.10 -5.63 19.03
C LEU A 132 14.86 -5.44 17.55
N VAL A 133 14.68 -4.19 17.10
CA VAL A 133 14.47 -3.86 15.68
C VAL A 133 15.69 -4.24 14.84
N ARG A 134 16.91 -3.93 15.30
CA ARG A 134 18.15 -4.26 14.59
C ARG A 134 18.32 -5.77 14.39
N GLU A 135 17.87 -6.57 15.34
CA GLU A 135 17.95 -8.02 15.28
C GLU A 135 16.98 -8.60 14.23
N HIS A 136 15.74 -8.11 14.19
CA HIS A 136 14.65 -8.73 13.45
C HIS A 136 14.34 -8.04 12.11
N VAL A 137 14.51 -6.72 12.00
CA VAL A 137 14.22 -5.96 10.78
C VAL A 137 15.49 -5.86 9.92
N LYS A 138 15.42 -6.40 8.70
CA LYS A 138 16.51 -6.32 7.73
C LYS A 138 16.10 -5.48 6.54
N PRO A 139 16.99 -4.64 6.00
CA PRO A 139 16.74 -3.94 4.75
C PRO A 139 16.33 -4.96 3.67
N SER A 140 15.23 -4.69 3.00
CA SER A 140 14.77 -5.54 1.91
C SER A 140 14.00 -4.71 0.89
N VAL A 141 14.06 -5.17 -0.36
CA VAL A 141 13.19 -4.70 -1.44
C VAL A 141 11.90 -5.52 -1.48
N SER A 142 10.86 -4.97 -2.06
CA SER A 142 9.61 -5.72 -2.23
C SER A 142 9.84 -6.91 -3.17
N SER A 143 9.54 -8.11 -2.68
CA SER A 143 9.66 -9.36 -3.42
C SER A 143 8.31 -10.08 -3.45
N PRO A 144 7.38 -9.64 -4.30
CA PRO A 144 6.07 -10.26 -4.38
C PRO A 144 6.20 -11.72 -4.79
N GLN A 145 5.71 -12.60 -3.93
CA GLN A 145 5.64 -14.04 -4.19
C GLN A 145 4.20 -14.48 -4.08
N ILE A 146 3.86 -15.54 -4.78
CA ILE A 146 2.55 -16.15 -4.78
C ILE A 146 2.71 -17.66 -4.97
N SER A 147 1.97 -18.46 -4.22
CA SER A 147 1.85 -19.90 -4.47
C SER A 147 0.98 -20.16 -5.69
N GLU A 148 1.06 -21.34 -6.28
CA GLU A 148 0.19 -21.73 -7.40
C GLU A 148 -1.29 -21.65 -7.02
N LEU A 149 -1.66 -22.07 -5.81
CA LEU A 149 -3.04 -22.00 -5.32
C LEU A 149 -3.54 -20.55 -5.23
N GLU A 150 -2.74 -19.64 -4.68
CA GLU A 150 -3.07 -18.23 -4.60
C GLU A 150 -3.14 -17.59 -5.99
N TYR A 151 -2.23 -17.96 -6.90
CA TYR A 151 -2.26 -17.52 -8.30
C TYR A 151 -3.53 -17.97 -9.00
N LEU A 152 -3.92 -19.25 -8.85
CA LEU A 152 -5.17 -19.77 -9.43
C LEU A 152 -6.40 -19.08 -8.86
N ASN A 153 -6.42 -18.81 -7.55
CA ASN A 153 -7.53 -18.09 -6.93
C ASN A 153 -7.62 -16.64 -7.43
N LEU A 154 -6.48 -15.94 -7.51
CA LEU A 154 -6.38 -14.57 -8.02
C LEU A 154 -6.88 -14.48 -9.46
N THR A 155 -6.44 -15.39 -10.33
CA THR A 155 -6.82 -15.37 -11.75
C THR A 155 -8.28 -15.73 -11.98
N ASN A 156 -8.82 -16.73 -11.25
CA ASN A 156 -10.22 -17.09 -11.33
C ASN A 156 -11.14 -15.98 -10.79
N ASP A 157 -10.76 -15.32 -9.70
CA ASP A 157 -11.50 -14.18 -9.15
C ASP A 157 -11.56 -13.03 -10.17
N PHE A 158 -10.42 -12.70 -10.79
CA PHE A 158 -10.36 -11.69 -11.84
C PHE A 158 -11.32 -12.02 -12.99
N TYR A 159 -11.28 -13.24 -13.54
CA TYR A 159 -12.16 -13.63 -14.64
C TYR A 159 -13.63 -13.69 -14.25
N PHE A 160 -13.94 -14.11 -13.04
CA PHE A 160 -15.30 -14.07 -12.52
C PHE A 160 -15.85 -12.63 -12.50
N HIS A 161 -15.07 -11.68 -11.96
CA HIS A 161 -15.50 -10.30 -11.85
C HIS A 161 -15.50 -9.54 -13.19
N ASN A 162 -14.77 -9.98 -14.19
CA ASN A 162 -14.95 -9.51 -15.57
C ASN A 162 -16.37 -9.79 -16.06
N ILE A 163 -16.85 -11.02 -15.89
CA ILE A 163 -18.23 -11.42 -16.28
C ILE A 163 -19.24 -10.66 -15.42
N TRP A 164 -18.98 -10.52 -14.12
CA TRP A 164 -19.86 -9.79 -13.21
C TRP A 164 -20.01 -8.32 -13.64
N ALA A 165 -18.91 -7.62 -13.91
CA ALA A 165 -18.90 -6.23 -14.36
C ALA A 165 -19.64 -6.06 -15.70
N ALA A 166 -19.41 -6.96 -16.66
CA ALA A 166 -20.11 -6.96 -17.94
C ALA A 166 -21.64 -7.13 -17.75
N LYS A 167 -22.06 -8.05 -16.87
CA LYS A 167 -23.49 -8.21 -16.54
C LYS A 167 -24.09 -6.94 -15.94
N LYS A 168 -23.34 -6.22 -15.08
CA LYS A 168 -23.77 -4.94 -14.51
C LYS A 168 -23.95 -3.88 -15.59
N LEU A 169 -23.00 -3.76 -16.53
CA LEU A 169 -23.13 -2.85 -17.69
C LEU A 169 -24.35 -3.16 -18.55
N LEU A 170 -24.57 -4.43 -18.89
CA LEU A 170 -25.71 -4.87 -19.70
C LEU A 170 -27.06 -4.58 -19.03
N ARG A 171 -27.11 -4.60 -17.70
CA ARG A 171 -28.30 -4.26 -16.89
C ARG A 171 -28.49 -2.76 -16.66
N GLY A 172 -27.54 -1.92 -17.11
CA GLY A 172 -27.59 -0.48 -16.88
C GLY A 172 -27.10 -0.03 -15.49
N GLU A 173 -26.48 -0.93 -14.73
CA GLU A 173 -25.93 -0.64 -13.38
C GLU A 173 -24.52 -0.04 -13.52
N LEU A 174 -24.42 1.14 -14.15
CA LEU A 174 -23.13 1.74 -14.54
C LEU A 174 -22.20 1.99 -13.35
N TRP A 175 -22.71 2.53 -12.24
CA TRP A 175 -21.90 2.79 -11.04
C TRP A 175 -21.20 1.52 -10.54
N SER A 176 -21.98 0.44 -10.35
CA SER A 176 -21.43 -0.83 -9.86
C SER A 176 -20.41 -1.44 -10.80
N ALA A 177 -20.69 -1.37 -12.12
CA ALA A 177 -19.76 -1.85 -13.13
C ALA A 177 -18.46 -1.05 -13.12
N LYS A 178 -18.56 0.28 -13.12
CA LYS A 178 -17.40 1.17 -13.15
C LYS A 178 -16.51 0.99 -11.91
N MET A 179 -17.08 0.90 -10.71
CA MET A 179 -16.32 0.64 -9.49
C MET A 179 -15.63 -0.72 -9.51
N CYS A 180 -16.26 -1.73 -10.12
CA CYS A 180 -15.60 -3.02 -10.32
C CYS A 180 -14.42 -2.89 -11.31
N VAL A 181 -14.63 -2.22 -12.43
CA VAL A 181 -13.58 -2.08 -13.47
C VAL A 181 -12.41 -1.23 -12.96
N ASP A 182 -12.66 -0.06 -12.39
CA ASP A 182 -11.61 0.92 -12.08
C ASP A 182 -10.98 0.77 -10.69
N ALA A 183 -11.60 0.00 -9.80
CA ALA A 183 -11.04 -0.25 -8.48
C ALA A 183 -10.78 -1.74 -8.24
N TYR A 184 -11.82 -2.58 -8.26
CA TYR A 184 -11.67 -3.99 -7.92
C TYR A 184 -10.70 -4.73 -8.87
N LEU A 185 -10.98 -4.71 -10.18
CA LEU A 185 -10.13 -5.36 -11.18
C LEU A 185 -8.74 -4.73 -11.29
N LYS A 186 -8.60 -3.44 -11.01
CA LYS A 186 -7.29 -2.77 -11.02
C LYS A 186 -6.39 -3.23 -9.89
N LYS A 187 -6.94 -3.56 -8.72
CA LYS A 187 -6.18 -4.17 -7.62
C LYS A 187 -5.55 -5.50 -8.06
N TYR A 188 -6.29 -6.34 -8.76
CA TYR A 188 -5.77 -7.62 -9.28
C TYR A 188 -4.80 -7.44 -10.43
N LEU A 189 -5.08 -6.47 -11.32
CA LEU A 189 -4.17 -6.14 -12.41
C LEU A 189 -2.83 -5.63 -11.87
N LEU A 190 -2.85 -4.71 -10.89
CA LEU A 190 -1.64 -4.21 -10.25
C LEU A 190 -0.81 -5.36 -9.64
N LYS A 191 -1.48 -6.25 -8.89
CA LYS A 191 -0.80 -7.41 -8.31
C LYS A 191 -0.14 -8.30 -9.37
N MET A 192 -0.78 -8.48 -10.52
CA MET A 192 -0.22 -9.26 -11.64
C MET A 192 0.97 -8.54 -12.30
N ILE A 193 0.91 -7.20 -12.42
CA ILE A 193 2.04 -6.38 -12.91
C ILE A 193 3.24 -6.50 -11.97
N GLU A 194 3.02 -6.40 -10.65
CA GLU A 194 4.06 -6.55 -9.63
C GLU A 194 4.75 -7.92 -9.75
N LEU A 195 3.96 -9.00 -9.81
CA LEU A 195 4.48 -10.37 -9.95
C LEU A 195 5.29 -10.53 -11.24
N TYR A 196 4.78 -10.02 -12.36
CA TYR A 196 5.45 -10.08 -13.65
C TYR A 196 6.79 -9.34 -13.61
N CYS A 197 6.81 -8.07 -13.19
CA CYS A 197 8.01 -7.24 -13.20
C CYS A 197 9.08 -7.78 -12.24
N TYR A 198 8.66 -8.25 -11.06
CA TYR A 198 9.58 -8.86 -10.11
C TYR A 198 10.15 -10.18 -10.65
N LYS A 199 9.30 -11.07 -11.16
CA LYS A 199 9.75 -12.39 -11.64
C LYS A 199 10.64 -12.30 -12.87
N LYS A 200 10.36 -11.36 -13.76
CA LYS A 200 11.13 -11.14 -14.99
C LYS A 200 12.55 -10.67 -14.70
N ASP A 201 12.73 -9.64 -13.88
CA ASP A 201 14.01 -8.93 -13.75
C ASP A 201 14.45 -8.70 -12.28
N GLY A 202 13.71 -9.18 -11.29
CA GLY A 202 13.98 -8.91 -9.87
C GLY A 202 13.78 -7.46 -9.47
N ARG A 203 12.92 -6.72 -10.19
CA ARG A 203 12.70 -5.29 -9.95
C ARG A 203 12.12 -5.05 -8.57
N ASP A 204 12.57 -3.96 -7.94
CA ASP A 204 11.96 -3.44 -6.72
C ASP A 204 10.61 -2.80 -7.05
N VAL A 205 9.54 -3.58 -6.92
CA VAL A 205 8.17 -3.10 -7.12
C VAL A 205 7.65 -2.46 -5.84
N TRP A 206 7.10 -1.27 -5.96
CA TRP A 206 6.56 -0.54 -4.82
C TRP A 206 5.09 -0.92 -4.60
N HIS A 207 4.70 -1.06 -3.33
CA HIS A 207 3.33 -1.37 -2.94
C HIS A 207 2.35 -0.31 -3.45
N ASP A 208 1.10 -0.71 -3.66
CA ASP A 208 0.00 0.13 -4.12
C ASP A 208 0.28 0.91 -5.42
N GLY A 209 1.17 0.38 -6.26
CA GLY A 209 1.53 1.00 -7.54
C GLY A 209 2.35 2.29 -7.41
N ARG A 210 2.89 2.59 -6.22
CA ARG A 210 3.76 3.76 -6.06
C ARG A 210 4.90 3.69 -7.07
N PHE A 211 5.12 4.79 -7.77
CA PHE A 211 6.18 4.92 -8.80
C PHE A 211 6.11 3.88 -9.92
N ILE A 212 4.92 3.38 -10.27
CA ILE A 212 4.74 2.35 -11.31
C ILE A 212 5.42 2.75 -12.62
N ASP A 213 5.43 4.05 -12.96
CA ASP A 213 6.10 4.60 -14.15
C ASP A 213 7.64 4.45 -14.14
N ARG A 214 8.22 4.05 -13.00
CA ARG A 214 9.68 3.84 -12.88
C ARG A 214 10.08 2.37 -12.93
N TRP A 215 9.13 1.45 -12.62
CA TRP A 215 9.47 0.03 -12.49
C TRP A 215 8.65 -0.90 -13.41
N ALA A 216 7.50 -0.48 -13.94
CA ALA A 216 6.79 -1.27 -14.94
C ALA A 216 7.42 -1.11 -16.33
N ASP A 217 7.21 -2.10 -17.20
CA ASP A 217 7.65 -2.02 -18.59
C ASP A 217 6.81 -0.99 -19.37
N ASP A 218 7.43 -0.27 -20.30
CA ASP A 218 6.77 0.76 -21.12
C ASP A 218 5.52 0.25 -21.82
N TRP A 219 5.54 -0.99 -22.32
CA TRP A 219 4.39 -1.58 -22.99
C TRP A 219 3.19 -1.79 -22.05
N ILE A 220 3.45 -2.03 -20.75
CA ILE A 220 2.41 -2.12 -19.70
C ILE A 220 1.82 -0.73 -19.48
N LEU A 221 2.67 0.28 -19.31
CA LEU A 221 2.26 1.68 -19.09
C LEU A 221 1.40 2.18 -20.25
N GLU A 222 1.77 1.87 -21.51
CA GLU A 222 0.97 2.21 -22.68
C GLU A 222 -0.39 1.52 -22.67
N LYS A 223 -0.47 0.25 -22.25
CA LYS A 223 -1.74 -0.47 -22.16
C LYS A 223 -2.61 0.02 -21.01
N LEU A 224 -2.01 0.46 -19.90
CA LEU A 224 -2.76 1.01 -18.75
C LEU A 224 -3.57 2.26 -19.12
N LYS A 225 -3.13 3.07 -20.09
CA LYS A 225 -3.82 4.30 -20.52
C LYS A 225 -5.26 4.06 -20.98
N VAL A 226 -5.54 2.90 -21.56
CA VAL A 226 -6.88 2.54 -22.06
C VAL A 226 -7.65 1.60 -21.10
N CYS A 227 -7.07 1.31 -19.94
CA CYS A 227 -7.71 0.48 -18.93
C CYS A 227 -8.63 1.26 -17.97
N PHE A 228 -8.61 2.59 -18.01
CA PHE A 228 -9.44 3.46 -17.18
C PHE A 228 -10.48 4.19 -18.02
N ALA A 229 -11.69 4.33 -17.50
CA ALA A 229 -12.83 4.86 -18.22
C ALA A 229 -13.36 6.17 -17.63
N HIS A 230 -13.97 7.01 -18.46
CA HIS A 230 -14.89 8.04 -17.99
C HIS A 230 -16.18 7.38 -17.49
N TYR A 231 -17.03 8.14 -16.77
CA TYR A 231 -18.32 7.65 -16.29
C TYR A 231 -19.34 7.57 -17.45
N GLU A 232 -19.10 6.62 -18.34
CA GLU A 232 -19.90 6.37 -19.53
C GLU A 232 -19.91 4.87 -19.83
N LYS A 233 -21.05 4.35 -20.33
CA LYS A 233 -21.28 2.91 -20.48
C LYS A 233 -20.30 2.25 -21.45
N ASN A 234 -20.17 2.82 -22.65
CA ASN A 234 -19.33 2.21 -23.70
C ASN A 234 -17.85 2.33 -23.35
N ASP A 235 -17.45 3.47 -22.76
CA ASP A 235 -16.08 3.69 -22.33
C ASP A 235 -15.69 2.72 -21.19
N THR A 236 -16.61 2.48 -20.24
CA THR A 236 -16.43 1.46 -19.18
C THR A 236 -16.32 0.05 -19.78
N GLY A 237 -17.08 -0.28 -20.82
CA GLY A 237 -16.99 -1.55 -21.56
C GLY A 237 -15.64 -1.72 -22.26
N ASN A 238 -15.16 -0.68 -22.92
CA ASN A 238 -13.84 -0.65 -23.58
C ASN A 238 -12.70 -0.81 -22.56
N ALA A 239 -12.77 -0.11 -21.43
CA ALA A 239 -11.79 -0.22 -20.35
C ALA A 239 -11.79 -1.61 -19.71
N LEU A 240 -12.97 -2.23 -19.52
CA LEU A 240 -13.10 -3.60 -19.04
C LEU A 240 -12.39 -4.58 -19.99
N THR A 241 -12.66 -4.47 -21.29
CA THR A 241 -12.03 -5.32 -22.31
C THR A 241 -10.50 -5.12 -22.35
N SER A 242 -10.05 -3.87 -22.31
CA SER A 242 -8.61 -3.54 -22.30
C SER A 242 -7.92 -4.07 -21.04
N THR A 243 -8.57 -3.95 -19.88
CA THR A 243 -8.09 -4.50 -18.60
C THR A 243 -7.99 -6.02 -18.65
N HIS A 244 -8.98 -6.69 -19.22
CA HIS A 244 -8.97 -8.13 -19.44
C HIS A 244 -7.79 -8.58 -20.31
N GLU A 245 -7.57 -7.95 -21.46
CA GLU A 245 -6.50 -8.33 -22.37
C GLU A 245 -5.10 -8.11 -21.77
N LEU A 246 -4.91 -7.01 -21.03
CA LEU A 246 -3.64 -6.77 -20.34
C LEU A 246 -3.40 -7.82 -19.23
N PHE A 247 -4.42 -8.07 -18.41
CA PHE A 247 -4.31 -9.06 -17.33
C PHE A 247 -4.04 -10.47 -17.88
N LYS A 248 -4.79 -10.89 -18.92
CA LYS A 248 -4.63 -12.18 -19.59
C LYS A 248 -3.19 -12.44 -20.00
N LYS A 249 -2.58 -11.46 -20.69
CA LYS A 249 -1.18 -11.56 -21.12
C LYS A 249 -0.25 -11.72 -19.94
N LEU A 250 -0.35 -10.84 -18.94
CA LEU A 250 0.51 -10.88 -17.75
C LEU A 250 0.34 -12.18 -16.94
N ALA A 251 -0.90 -12.63 -16.79
CA ALA A 251 -1.19 -13.87 -16.07
C ALA A 251 -0.59 -15.09 -16.76
N ALA A 252 -0.68 -15.17 -18.09
CA ALA A 252 -0.05 -16.25 -18.86
C ALA A 252 1.49 -16.22 -18.71
N ASP A 253 2.10 -15.05 -18.83
CA ASP A 253 3.54 -14.87 -18.66
C ASP A 253 4.00 -15.25 -17.23
N VAL A 254 3.24 -14.86 -16.20
CA VAL A 254 3.53 -15.21 -14.79
C VAL A 254 3.39 -16.72 -14.56
N ALA A 255 2.37 -17.37 -15.15
CA ALA A 255 2.22 -18.82 -15.06
C ALA A 255 3.43 -19.55 -15.69
N ASP A 256 3.83 -19.13 -16.89
CA ASP A 256 4.97 -19.72 -17.59
C ASP A 256 6.27 -19.57 -16.80
N MET A 257 6.56 -18.35 -16.32
CA MET A 257 7.77 -18.07 -15.53
C MET A 257 7.84 -18.82 -14.19
N ASN A 258 6.70 -19.24 -13.62
CA ASN A 258 6.65 -19.97 -12.36
C ASN A 258 6.38 -21.47 -12.53
N GLY A 259 6.05 -21.95 -13.75
CA GLY A 259 5.63 -23.31 -14.00
C GLY A 259 4.24 -23.64 -13.42
N TYR A 260 3.35 -22.64 -13.33
CA TYR A 260 2.01 -22.80 -12.79
C TYR A 260 1.01 -23.18 -13.87
N PHE A 261 -0.06 -23.84 -13.45
CA PHE A 261 -1.19 -24.10 -14.32
C PHE A 261 -1.91 -22.80 -14.66
N TYR A 262 -2.08 -22.51 -15.97
CA TYR A 262 -2.88 -21.38 -16.43
C TYR A 262 -4.35 -21.77 -16.60
N PRO A 263 -5.34 -21.04 -16.03
CA PRO A 263 -6.74 -21.42 -16.05
C PRO A 263 -7.43 -21.04 -17.37
N GLN A 264 -7.02 -21.64 -18.48
CA GLN A 264 -7.46 -21.35 -19.84
C GLN A 264 -8.99 -21.38 -20.00
N LYS A 265 -9.67 -22.30 -19.29
CA LYS A 265 -11.13 -22.41 -19.36
C LYS A 265 -11.81 -21.18 -18.78
N ALA A 266 -11.31 -20.64 -17.67
CA ALA A 266 -11.85 -19.44 -17.02
C ALA A 266 -11.64 -18.20 -17.93
N GLU A 267 -10.44 -18.05 -18.49
CA GLU A 267 -10.13 -16.99 -19.45
C GLU A 267 -11.07 -17.06 -20.68
N ASN A 268 -11.18 -18.22 -21.32
CA ASN A 268 -12.04 -18.39 -22.50
C ASN A 268 -13.51 -18.04 -22.19
N THR A 269 -13.99 -18.43 -21.00
CA THR A 269 -15.37 -18.12 -20.55
C THR A 269 -15.57 -16.62 -20.40
N ALA A 270 -14.62 -15.91 -19.79
CA ALA A 270 -14.68 -14.47 -19.63
C ALA A 270 -14.57 -13.75 -20.97
N SER A 271 -13.58 -14.10 -21.80
CA SER A 271 -13.37 -13.54 -23.14
C SER A 271 -14.61 -13.66 -24.03
N GLU A 272 -15.26 -14.84 -24.02
CA GLU A 272 -16.48 -15.05 -24.81
C GLU A 272 -17.66 -14.21 -24.29
N PHE A 273 -17.76 -14.05 -22.97
CA PHE A 273 -18.83 -13.23 -22.39
C PHE A 273 -18.66 -11.74 -22.72
N LEU A 274 -17.42 -11.24 -22.70
CA LEU A 274 -17.12 -9.82 -23.00
C LEU A 274 -17.48 -9.41 -24.43
N LYS A 275 -17.56 -10.34 -25.39
CA LYS A 275 -18.04 -10.06 -26.77
C LYS A 275 -19.48 -9.56 -26.85
N ARG A 276 -20.23 -9.60 -25.73
CA ARG A 276 -21.61 -9.11 -25.65
C ARG A 276 -21.71 -7.62 -25.33
N LEU A 277 -20.60 -6.98 -24.98
CA LEU A 277 -20.51 -5.55 -24.72
C LEU A 277 -20.39 -4.76 -26.02
#